data_337caf664b41100a3434adf591d1a480
#
_entry.id   337caf664b41100a3434adf591d1a480
#
_cell.length_a   1.000
_cell.length_b   1.000
_cell.length_c   1.000
_cell.angle_alpha   90.00
_cell.angle_beta   90.00
_cell.angle_gamma   90.00
#
_symmetry.space_group_name_H-M   'P 1'
#
loop_
_entity.id
_entity.type
_entity.pdbx_description
1 polymer ?
#
loop_
_entity_poly.entity_id
_entity_poly.type
_entity_poly.pdbx_seq_one_letter_code
_entity_poly.pdbx_strand_id
1 'polypeptide(L)'
;MSYDKELYQQVILDHNRKPRNFHVIEDASHNCHGVNPLCGDDITVYLNVDEEAGKIDELSFQGSGCAICKASTSLMTAYLKGKSVDEARQIMEEFQKMILGELDPENDEHNLGKLTLFMGIREYS
;
A
#
# COMPACT_ATOMS: atom_id res chain seq x y z
N MET A 1 -5.58 16.27 11.05
CA MET A 1 -4.13 16.46 10.88
C MET A 1 -3.86 16.91 9.46
N SER A 2 -3.15 18.00 9.32
CA SER A 2 -2.84 18.52 8.00
C SER A 2 -1.77 17.66 7.32
N TYR A 3 -1.76 17.69 6.00
CA TYR A 3 -0.77 16.99 5.20
C TYR A 3 0.63 17.52 5.48
N ASP A 4 1.56 16.64 5.81
CA ASP A 4 2.96 16.98 6.05
C ASP A 4 3.81 16.54 4.86
N LYS A 5 4.13 17.52 4.01
CA LYS A 5 4.88 17.28 2.78
C LYS A 5 6.30 16.75 3.04
N GLU A 6 6.95 17.28 4.07
CA GLU A 6 8.31 16.86 4.41
C GLU A 6 8.33 15.40 4.91
N LEU A 7 7.40 15.05 5.78
CA LEU A 7 7.29 13.67 6.27
C LEU A 7 6.95 12.72 5.13
N TYR A 8 6.06 13.11 4.24
CA TYR A 8 5.71 12.32 3.06
C TYR A 8 6.95 12.04 2.20
N GLN A 9 7.77 13.05 1.93
CA GLN A 9 8.99 12.89 1.13
C GLN A 9 9.99 11.97 1.83
N GLN A 10 10.14 12.08 3.15
CA GLN A 10 11.03 11.21 3.92
C GLN A 10 10.56 9.75 3.87
N VAL A 11 9.27 9.52 3.99
CA VAL A 11 8.70 8.16 3.92
C VAL A 11 8.95 7.55 2.54
N ILE A 12 8.74 8.33 1.47
CA ILE A 12 9.00 7.85 0.11
C ILE A 12 10.47 7.48 -0.08
N LEU A 13 11.39 8.33 0.36
CA LEU A 13 12.83 8.07 0.24
C LEU A 13 13.23 6.83 1.02
N ASP A 14 12.75 6.68 2.24
CA ASP A 14 13.07 5.56 3.09
C ASP A 14 12.58 4.24 2.48
N HIS A 15 11.32 4.20 2.03
CA HIS A 15 10.76 3.00 1.43
C HIS A 15 11.33 2.67 0.05
N ASN A 16 11.93 3.64 -0.64
CA ASN A 16 12.65 3.37 -1.89
C ASN A 16 14.04 2.79 -1.64
N ARG A 17 14.72 3.26 -0.61
CA ARG A 17 16.04 2.74 -0.25
C ARG A 17 15.96 1.35 0.35
N LYS A 18 14.97 1.11 1.19
CA LYS A 18 14.79 -0.15 1.92
C LYS A 18 13.32 -0.55 1.87
N PRO A 19 12.81 -0.99 0.70
CA PRO A 19 11.42 -1.40 0.61
C PRO A 19 11.16 -2.59 1.54
N ARG A 20 10.05 -2.52 2.27
CA ARG A 20 9.64 -3.57 3.18
C ARG A 20 8.93 -4.66 2.39
N ASN A 21 9.18 -5.90 2.79
CA ASN A 21 8.52 -7.05 2.18
C ASN A 21 8.73 -7.13 0.66
N PHE A 22 9.89 -6.72 0.18
CA PHE A 22 10.23 -6.72 -1.25
C PHE A 22 10.89 -8.04 -1.63
N HIS A 23 10.07 -9.05 -1.89
CA HIS A 23 10.54 -10.36 -2.27
C HIS A 23 9.38 -11.19 -2.86
N VAL A 24 9.72 -12.29 -3.53
CA VAL A 24 8.74 -13.24 -4.05
C VAL A 24 8.41 -14.24 -2.96
N ILE A 25 7.13 -14.62 -2.86
CA ILE A 25 6.69 -15.76 -2.06
C ILE A 25 6.36 -16.87 -3.06
N GLU A 26 7.24 -17.89 -3.15
CA GLU A 26 7.08 -18.95 -4.15
C GLU A 26 5.81 -19.78 -3.98
N ASP A 27 5.42 -20.02 -2.74
CA ASP A 27 4.23 -20.81 -2.42
C ASP A 27 3.05 -19.92 -1.98
N ALA A 28 2.94 -18.71 -2.54
CA ALA A 28 1.87 -17.81 -2.17
C ALA A 28 0.50 -18.42 -2.48
N SER A 29 -0.40 -18.35 -1.53
CA SER A 29 -1.77 -18.83 -1.72
C SER A 29 -2.53 -17.93 -2.71
N HIS A 30 -2.14 -16.66 -2.79
CA HIS A 30 -2.72 -15.69 -3.72
C HIS A 30 -1.62 -14.79 -4.27
N ASN A 31 -1.78 -14.39 -5.53
CA ASN A 31 -0.94 -13.34 -6.10
C ASN A 31 -1.79 -12.47 -7.02
N CYS A 32 -1.36 -11.24 -7.18
CA CYS A 32 -2.05 -10.28 -8.05
C CYS A 32 -1.00 -9.45 -8.77
N HIS A 33 -1.07 -9.44 -10.09
CA HIS A 33 -0.17 -8.67 -10.92
C HIS A 33 -0.90 -7.45 -11.47
N GLY A 34 -0.36 -6.27 -11.18
CA GLY A 34 -0.91 -5.02 -11.65
C GLY A 34 0.08 -4.28 -12.54
N VAL A 35 -0.41 -3.76 -13.64
CA VAL A 35 0.38 -2.97 -14.57
C VAL A 35 -0.30 -1.64 -14.79
N ASN A 36 0.45 -0.54 -14.65
CA ASN A 36 -0.02 0.78 -15.02
C ASN A 36 0.84 1.27 -16.18
N PRO A 37 0.35 1.14 -17.42
CA PRO A 37 1.16 1.50 -18.59
C PRO A 37 1.46 3.00 -18.68
N LEU A 38 0.67 3.86 -18.05
CA LEU A 38 0.91 5.30 -18.06
C LEU A 38 2.11 5.70 -17.22
N CYS A 39 2.34 4.96 -16.12
CA CYS A 39 3.44 5.23 -15.19
C CYS A 39 4.59 4.24 -15.33
N GLY A 40 4.44 3.22 -16.15
CA GLY A 40 5.44 2.18 -16.29
C GLY A 40 5.52 1.24 -15.09
N ASP A 41 4.47 1.21 -14.27
CA ASP A 41 4.44 0.38 -13.08
C ASP A 41 4.07 -1.06 -13.42
N ASP A 42 4.83 -1.99 -12.88
CA ASP A 42 4.63 -3.43 -13.06
C ASP A 42 4.92 -4.08 -11.70
N ILE A 43 3.88 -4.31 -10.91
CA ILE A 43 4.00 -4.77 -9.53
C ILE A 43 3.21 -6.06 -9.36
N THR A 44 3.84 -7.06 -8.76
CA THR A 44 3.15 -8.28 -8.34
C THR A 44 3.12 -8.33 -6.82
N VAL A 45 1.95 -8.52 -6.26
CA VAL A 45 1.75 -8.68 -4.83
C VAL A 45 1.50 -10.15 -4.53
N TYR A 46 2.20 -10.68 -3.54
CA TYR A 46 2.06 -12.06 -3.08
C TYR A 46 1.53 -12.06 -1.67
N LEU A 47 0.61 -12.97 -1.37
CA LEU A 47 0.14 -13.09 -0.02
C LEU A 47 -0.18 -14.54 0.36
N ASN A 48 0.04 -14.85 1.62
CA ASN A 48 -0.43 -16.08 2.23
C ASN A 48 -1.46 -15.73 3.29
N VAL A 49 -2.60 -16.40 3.22
CA VAL A 49 -3.69 -16.21 4.16
C VAL A 49 -3.78 -17.42 5.08
N ASP A 50 -3.82 -17.17 6.38
CA ASP A 50 -4.17 -18.20 7.36
C ASP A 50 -5.70 -18.31 7.34
N GLU A 51 -6.22 -19.33 6.67
CA GLU A 51 -7.65 -19.48 6.47
C GLU A 51 -8.41 -19.77 7.77
N GLU A 52 -7.77 -20.41 8.74
CA GLU A 52 -8.40 -20.66 10.03
C GLU A 52 -8.61 -19.38 10.82
N ALA A 53 -7.60 -18.50 10.82
CA ALA A 53 -7.67 -17.24 11.53
C ALA A 53 -8.27 -16.11 10.68
N GLY A 54 -8.35 -16.29 9.36
CA GLY A 54 -8.81 -15.25 8.45
C GLY A 54 -7.88 -14.06 8.37
N LYS A 55 -6.58 -14.28 8.59
CA LYS A 55 -5.58 -13.21 8.64
C LYS A 55 -4.53 -13.36 7.56
N ILE A 56 -3.95 -12.23 7.16
CA ILE A 56 -2.82 -12.20 6.25
C ILE A 56 -1.56 -12.57 7.02
N ASP A 57 -1.02 -13.74 6.71
CA ASP A 57 0.13 -14.30 7.38
C ASP A 57 1.43 -13.74 6.80
N GLU A 58 1.53 -13.72 5.47
CA GLU A 58 2.63 -13.11 4.76
C GLU A 58 2.11 -12.22 3.64
N LEU A 59 2.80 -11.11 3.41
CA LEU A 59 2.45 -10.16 2.36
C LEU A 59 3.74 -9.54 1.83
N SER A 60 3.97 -9.67 0.54
CA SER A 60 5.17 -9.14 -0.09
C SER A 60 4.86 -8.66 -1.50
N PHE A 61 5.83 -8.01 -2.12
CA PHE A 61 5.67 -7.56 -3.49
C PHE A 61 7.01 -7.56 -4.21
N GLN A 62 6.94 -7.54 -5.53
CA GLN A 62 8.11 -7.40 -6.39
C GLN A 62 7.69 -6.69 -7.67
N GLY A 63 8.63 -6.04 -8.31
CA GLY A 63 8.38 -5.38 -9.57
C GLY A 63 9.12 -4.06 -9.67
N SER A 64 8.74 -3.28 -10.68
CA SER A 64 9.33 -1.99 -10.96
C SER A 64 8.24 -0.95 -11.11
N GLY A 65 8.59 0.30 -10.84
CA GLY A 65 7.65 1.39 -10.94
C GLY A 65 8.28 2.69 -10.46
N CYS A 66 7.49 3.76 -10.47
CA CYS A 66 7.99 5.03 -9.99
C CYS A 66 8.22 4.98 -8.47
N ALA A 67 8.99 5.97 -7.97
CA ALA A 67 9.33 6.04 -6.55
C ALA A 67 8.10 6.05 -5.65
N ILE A 68 7.04 6.78 -6.06
CA ILE A 68 5.81 6.88 -5.28
C ILE A 68 5.08 5.54 -5.24
N CYS A 69 4.97 4.86 -6.38
CA CYS A 69 4.31 3.56 -6.46
C CYS A 69 5.00 2.52 -5.59
N LYS A 70 6.31 2.43 -5.69
CA LYS A 70 7.11 1.48 -4.91
C LYS A 70 7.01 1.76 -3.41
N ALA A 71 7.11 3.03 -3.03
CA ALA A 71 7.01 3.43 -1.63
C ALA A 71 5.62 3.16 -1.05
N SER A 72 4.56 3.47 -1.81
CA SER A 72 3.20 3.23 -1.33
C SER A 72 2.93 1.74 -1.16
N THR A 73 3.38 0.92 -2.11
CA THR A 73 3.22 -0.54 -2.01
C THR A 73 3.99 -1.09 -0.81
N SER A 74 5.23 -0.62 -0.61
CA SER A 74 6.04 -1.03 0.53
C SER A 74 5.35 -0.69 1.86
N LEU A 75 4.86 0.53 2.01
CA LEU A 75 4.16 0.93 3.23
C LEU A 75 2.85 0.16 3.40
N MET A 76 2.12 -0.06 2.32
CA MET A 76 0.88 -0.83 2.33
C MET A 76 1.12 -2.25 2.84
N THR A 77 2.15 -2.95 2.34
CA THR A 77 2.46 -4.30 2.79
C THR A 77 2.81 -4.32 4.27
N ALA A 78 3.60 -3.36 4.74
CA ALA A 78 3.97 -3.28 6.15
C ALA A 78 2.73 -3.02 7.05
N TYR A 79 1.78 -2.24 6.55
CA TYR A 79 0.58 -1.88 7.31
C TYR A 79 -0.45 -3.00 7.35
N LEU A 80 -0.61 -3.73 6.25
CA LEU A 80 -1.66 -4.76 6.15
C LEU A 80 -1.24 -6.12 6.70
N LYS A 81 0.05 -6.38 6.80
CA LYS A 81 0.54 -7.67 7.30
C LYS A 81 0.03 -7.92 8.72
N GLY A 82 -0.52 -9.09 8.94
CA GLY A 82 -1.08 -9.48 10.24
C GLY A 82 -2.53 -9.07 10.46
N LYS A 83 -3.12 -8.28 9.56
CA LYS A 83 -4.52 -7.91 9.67
C LYS A 83 -5.42 -8.99 9.09
N SER A 84 -6.70 -8.98 9.47
CA SER A 84 -7.66 -9.87 8.85
C SER A 84 -7.87 -9.50 7.39
N VAL A 85 -8.31 -10.47 6.59
CA VAL A 85 -8.59 -10.23 5.17
C VAL A 85 -9.66 -9.15 5.00
N ASP A 86 -10.69 -9.17 5.86
CA ASP A 86 -11.78 -8.18 5.80
C ASP A 86 -11.28 -6.77 6.13
N GLU A 87 -10.44 -6.63 7.17
CA GLU A 87 -9.84 -5.35 7.52
C GLU A 87 -8.96 -4.83 6.39
N ALA A 88 -8.13 -5.70 5.82
CA ALA A 88 -7.24 -5.33 4.72
C ALA A 88 -8.02 -4.84 3.52
N ARG A 89 -9.12 -5.54 3.17
CA ARG A 89 -9.97 -5.15 2.05
C ARG A 89 -10.59 -3.78 2.29
N GLN A 90 -11.09 -3.54 3.49
CA GLN A 90 -11.66 -2.24 3.85
C GLN A 90 -10.62 -1.13 3.75
N ILE A 91 -9.43 -1.36 4.26
CA ILE A 91 -8.34 -0.38 4.21
C ILE A 91 -7.96 -0.06 2.77
N MET A 92 -7.88 -1.07 1.91
CA MET A 92 -7.56 -0.84 0.50
C MET A 92 -8.65 -0.04 -0.22
N GLU A 93 -9.92 -0.28 0.09
CA GLU A 93 -11.02 0.50 -0.46
C GLU A 93 -10.96 1.96 0.01
N GLU A 94 -10.70 2.17 1.29
CA GLU A 94 -10.55 3.52 1.85
C GLU A 94 -9.36 4.25 1.24
N PHE A 95 -8.25 3.55 1.05
CA PHE A 95 -7.06 4.13 0.44
C PHE A 95 -7.37 4.59 -1.00
N GLN A 96 -8.03 3.74 -1.76
CA GLN A 96 -8.41 4.07 -3.12
C GLN A 96 -9.34 5.29 -3.18
N LYS A 97 -10.32 5.34 -2.29
CA LYS A 97 -11.21 6.49 -2.19
C LYS A 97 -10.46 7.77 -1.83
N MET A 98 -9.50 7.68 -0.92
CA MET A 98 -8.67 8.83 -0.55
C MET A 98 -7.89 9.36 -1.76
N ILE A 99 -7.27 8.46 -2.54
CA ILE A 99 -6.49 8.84 -3.72
C ILE A 99 -7.38 9.49 -4.78
N LEU A 100 -8.61 9.00 -4.93
CA LEU A 100 -9.57 9.55 -5.90
C LEU A 100 -10.27 10.84 -5.41
N GLY A 101 -10.04 11.23 -4.16
CA GLY A 101 -10.66 12.42 -3.60
C GLY A 101 -12.05 12.21 -3.05
N GLU A 102 -12.49 10.98 -2.93
CA GLU A 102 -13.82 10.62 -2.41
C GLU A 102 -13.84 10.50 -0.89
N LEU A 103 -12.67 10.40 -0.26
CA LEU A 103 -12.53 10.31 1.19
C LEU A 103 -11.54 11.38 1.65
N ASP A 104 -11.94 12.16 2.65
CA ASP A 104 -11.09 13.16 3.27
C ASP A 104 -10.52 12.57 4.57
N PRO A 105 -9.21 12.26 4.62
CA PRO A 105 -8.64 11.62 5.80
C PRO A 105 -8.68 12.49 7.06
N GLU A 106 -8.94 13.78 6.92
CA GLU A 106 -9.04 14.69 8.07
C GLU A 106 -10.45 14.74 8.67
N ASN A 107 -11.49 14.55 7.85
CA ASN A 107 -12.88 14.71 8.25
C ASN A 107 -13.71 13.44 8.24
N ASP A 108 -13.33 12.45 7.42
CA ASP A 108 -14.07 11.20 7.31
C ASP A 108 -13.48 10.14 8.23
N GLU A 109 -14.31 9.23 8.70
CA GLU A 109 -13.84 8.08 9.48
C GLU A 109 -13.13 7.10 8.56
N HIS A 110 -11.99 6.59 9.00
CA HIS A 110 -11.21 5.61 8.25
C HIS A 110 -10.25 4.84 9.14
N ASN A 111 -9.64 3.81 8.58
CA ASN A 111 -8.64 2.99 9.26
C ASN A 111 -7.29 3.02 8.54
N LEU A 112 -6.98 4.14 7.88
CA LEU A 112 -5.78 4.24 7.02
C LEU A 112 -4.47 4.43 7.77
N GLY A 113 -4.51 4.97 8.99
CA GLY A 113 -3.28 5.19 9.76
C GLY A 113 -2.24 5.97 8.96
N LYS A 114 -1.03 5.43 8.88
CA LYS A 114 0.09 6.07 8.16
C LYS A 114 -0.14 6.22 6.65
N LEU A 115 -1.06 5.45 6.09
CA LEU A 115 -1.36 5.54 4.67
C LEU A 115 -1.94 6.90 4.27
N THR A 116 -2.43 7.70 5.24
CA THR A 116 -2.89 9.05 4.97
C THR A 116 -1.80 9.96 4.44
N LEU A 117 -0.53 9.61 4.66
CA LEU A 117 0.60 10.38 4.11
C LEU A 117 0.54 10.43 2.58
N PHE A 118 -0.03 9.43 1.94
CA PHE A 118 -0.12 9.38 0.48
C PHE A 118 -1.25 10.23 -0.09
N MET A 119 -1.99 10.95 0.74
CA MET A 119 -2.91 11.96 0.27
C MET A 119 -2.23 12.94 -0.70
N GLY A 120 -0.93 13.18 -0.50
CA GLY A 120 -0.14 14.04 -1.35
C GLY A 120 0.03 13.55 -2.80
N ILE A 121 -0.26 12.28 -3.08
CA ILE A 121 -0.21 11.77 -4.46
C ILE A 121 -1.11 12.58 -5.38
N ARG A 122 -2.23 13.06 -4.88
CA ARG A 122 -3.18 13.87 -5.64
C ARG A 122 -2.58 15.19 -6.10
N GLU A 123 -1.61 15.72 -5.35
CA GLU A 123 -0.97 16.99 -5.67
C GLU A 123 0.13 16.84 -6.71
N TYR A 124 0.64 15.62 -6.90
CA TYR A 124 1.76 15.33 -7.79
C TYR A 124 1.38 14.49 -9.01
N SER A 125 0.14 14.10 -9.12
CA SER A 125 -0.32 13.27 -10.24
C SER A 125 -0.87 14.08 -11.42
#